data_a531c4c8b8ecef847b08233a2cbc72ff
#
_entry.id   a531c4c8b8ecef847b08233a2cbc72ff
#
_cell.length_a   1.000
_cell.length_b   1.000
_cell.length_c   1.000
_cell.angle_alpha   90.00
_cell.angle_beta   90.00
_cell.angle_gamma   90.00
#
_symmetry.space_group_name_H-M   'P 1'
#
loop_
_entity.id
_entity.type
_entity.pdbx_description
1 polymer ?
#
loop_
_entity_poly.entity_id
_entity_poly.type
_entity_poly.pdbx_seq_one_letter_code
_entity_poly.pdbx_strand_id
1 'polypeptide(L)'
;MDAPTATDRYARQTAADRPGIAQPVPVRPVPEQPWGRIFIGAILILAVLLGGWEAYWRAYGVQPSITNGYGLWAIQRRRIDAGEGDATVLLGASRVFFDIQLPVWERLAGRRPIQLAIEGTSPLPFLEDLADDPHFSGQVLVGVAPDVFFSGYQYRGGVLSYMHKETPSQRIGQRLSMRLIEPFVAFDDRDFALETVLARQPWPVRPGKRWFTDVRKLADSESDRNTHLWSKVADDPVYREMARNIWREGFVPSDEDPTPEEAAKAEHEQIERSASAVAKLLARGVKVLFIRMPSTGEYLAYENRVFPRARTWDLLLARTGAPGIHFEDYPELRPDLQAYYLPEWSHMTRADGERFTAVLCKIILRDFWGPNPSGTAAAPPSTTPQ
;
A
#
# COMPACT_ATOMS: atom_id res chain seq x y z
N MET A 1 -73.25 -25.05 -9.12
CA MET A 1 -71.82 -24.69 -9.29
C MET A 1 -71.80 -23.23 -9.65
N ASP A 2 -71.56 -22.40 -8.66
CA ASP A 2 -71.49 -20.94 -8.88
C ASP A 2 -70.19 -20.60 -9.62
N ALA A 3 -70.35 -19.78 -10.67
CA ALA A 3 -69.20 -19.32 -11.44
C ALA A 3 -68.26 -18.50 -10.51
N PRO A 4 -66.94 -18.73 -10.54
CA PRO A 4 -66.03 -18.02 -9.69
C PRO A 4 -66.15 -16.50 -9.94
N THR A 5 -66.27 -15.71 -8.87
CA THR A 5 -66.38 -14.27 -8.94
C THR A 5 -65.14 -13.67 -9.63
N ALA A 6 -65.27 -12.45 -10.20
CA ALA A 6 -64.14 -11.75 -10.82
C ALA A 6 -62.90 -11.65 -9.87
N THR A 7 -63.19 -11.51 -8.58
CA THR A 7 -62.16 -11.43 -7.51
C THR A 7 -61.36 -12.73 -7.42
N ASP A 8 -61.97 -13.92 -7.55
CA ASP A 8 -61.27 -15.19 -7.47
C ASP A 8 -60.36 -15.46 -8.69
N ARG A 9 -60.77 -14.95 -9.88
CA ARG A 9 -59.94 -15.04 -11.08
C ARG A 9 -58.67 -14.19 -10.97
N TYR A 10 -58.80 -13.04 -10.36
CA TYR A 10 -57.62 -12.14 -10.17
C TYR A 10 -56.66 -12.60 -9.10
N ALA A 11 -57.09 -13.33 -8.09
CA ALA A 11 -56.26 -13.86 -7.05
C ALA A 11 -55.28 -14.97 -7.52
N ARG A 12 -55.52 -15.59 -8.68
CA ARG A 12 -54.71 -16.69 -9.25
C ARG A 12 -53.78 -16.23 -10.38
N GLN A 13 -53.83 -14.95 -10.80
CA GLN A 13 -52.95 -14.44 -11.84
C GLN A 13 -51.65 -13.94 -11.27
N THR A 14 -50.51 -14.25 -11.91
CA THR A 14 -49.19 -13.73 -11.60
C THR A 14 -49.01 -12.33 -12.18
N ALA A 15 -47.93 -11.64 -11.81
CA ALA A 15 -47.56 -10.35 -12.40
C ALA A 15 -47.36 -10.44 -13.93
N ALA A 16 -46.95 -11.61 -14.44
CA ALA A 16 -46.78 -11.87 -15.86
C ALA A 16 -48.14 -11.94 -16.59
N ASP A 17 -49.21 -12.39 -15.91
CA ASP A 17 -50.55 -12.50 -16.47
C ASP A 17 -51.30 -11.14 -16.54
N ARG A 18 -50.75 -10.12 -15.90
CA ARG A 18 -51.32 -8.75 -15.83
C ARG A 18 -50.25 -7.68 -16.09
N PRO A 19 -49.68 -7.59 -17.27
CA PRO A 19 -48.72 -6.55 -17.59
C PRO A 19 -49.36 -5.16 -17.45
N GLY A 20 -48.68 -4.28 -16.71
CA GLY A 20 -49.10 -2.90 -16.48
C GLY A 20 -50.11 -2.65 -15.36
N ILE A 21 -50.56 -3.69 -14.63
CA ILE A 21 -51.41 -3.54 -13.44
C ILE A 21 -50.62 -3.91 -12.20
N ALA A 22 -50.40 -2.96 -11.28
CA ALA A 22 -49.81 -3.24 -9.98
C ALA A 22 -50.72 -4.22 -9.21
N GLN A 23 -50.22 -5.42 -8.91
CA GLN A 23 -50.96 -6.35 -8.08
C GLN A 23 -50.96 -5.85 -6.64
N PRO A 24 -52.09 -5.90 -5.93
CA PRO A 24 -52.10 -5.64 -4.52
C PRO A 24 -51.19 -6.70 -3.83
N VAL A 25 -50.19 -6.24 -3.10
CA VAL A 25 -49.35 -7.12 -2.29
C VAL A 25 -50.28 -7.85 -1.32
N PRO A 26 -50.32 -9.21 -1.34
CA PRO A 26 -51.16 -9.93 -0.41
C PRO A 26 -50.72 -9.58 1.02
N VAL A 27 -51.65 -9.13 1.86
CA VAL A 27 -51.42 -8.92 3.28
C VAL A 27 -51.13 -10.30 3.88
N ARG A 28 -49.85 -10.63 4.01
CA ARG A 28 -49.45 -11.84 4.71
C ARG A 28 -49.44 -11.54 6.21
N PRO A 29 -50.24 -12.22 7.01
CA PRO A 29 -50.13 -12.07 8.45
C PRO A 29 -48.71 -12.46 8.85
N VAL A 30 -47.98 -11.53 9.43
CA VAL A 30 -46.67 -11.83 10.01
C VAL A 30 -46.95 -12.68 11.26
N PRO A 31 -46.44 -13.93 11.31
CA PRO A 31 -46.67 -14.77 12.48
C PRO A 31 -46.17 -14.08 13.75
N GLU A 32 -46.90 -14.19 14.85
CA GLU A 32 -46.43 -13.75 16.15
C GLU A 32 -45.20 -14.62 16.52
N GLN A 33 -44.05 -14.03 16.33
CA GLN A 33 -42.77 -14.65 16.67
C GLN A 33 -42.14 -13.91 17.86
N PRO A 34 -41.38 -14.60 18.72
CA PRO A 34 -40.66 -13.95 19.81
C PRO A 34 -39.41 -13.21 19.24
N TRP A 35 -39.61 -12.20 18.39
CA TRP A 35 -38.57 -11.48 17.64
C TRP A 35 -37.42 -11.01 18.54
N GLY A 36 -37.69 -10.54 19.74
CA GLY A 36 -36.65 -10.11 20.69
C GLY A 36 -35.67 -11.26 21.02
N ARG A 37 -36.22 -12.48 21.29
CA ARG A 37 -35.39 -13.66 21.60
C ARG A 37 -34.61 -14.12 20.36
N ILE A 38 -35.22 -14.07 19.17
CA ILE A 38 -34.58 -14.41 17.89
C ILE A 38 -33.42 -13.47 17.62
N PHE A 39 -33.62 -12.15 17.77
CA PHE A 39 -32.55 -11.16 17.61
C PHE A 39 -31.42 -11.35 18.61
N ILE A 40 -31.72 -11.55 19.90
CA ILE A 40 -30.70 -11.82 20.91
C ILE A 40 -29.93 -13.10 20.54
N GLY A 41 -30.62 -14.18 20.16
CA GLY A 41 -29.98 -15.42 19.73
C GLY A 41 -29.07 -15.21 18.51
N ALA A 42 -29.53 -14.47 17.50
CA ALA A 42 -28.76 -14.15 16.32
C ALA A 42 -27.49 -13.31 16.65
N ILE A 43 -27.62 -12.31 17.53
CA ILE A 43 -26.49 -11.50 18.00
C ILE A 43 -25.47 -12.36 18.75
N LEU A 44 -25.92 -13.27 19.62
CA LEU A 44 -25.02 -14.16 20.37
C LEU A 44 -24.28 -15.13 19.43
N ILE A 45 -24.98 -15.72 18.46
CA ILE A 45 -24.35 -16.58 17.46
C ILE A 45 -23.32 -15.81 16.66
N LEU A 46 -23.67 -14.61 16.18
CA LEU A 46 -22.76 -13.76 15.43
C LEU A 46 -21.51 -13.38 16.27
N ALA A 47 -21.71 -13.03 17.55
CA ALA A 47 -20.61 -12.70 18.46
C ALA A 47 -19.66 -13.90 18.66
N VAL A 48 -20.20 -15.12 18.79
CA VAL A 48 -19.40 -16.34 18.92
C VAL A 48 -18.62 -16.61 17.61
N LEU A 49 -19.27 -16.48 16.45
CA LEU A 49 -18.61 -16.68 15.15
C LEU A 49 -17.51 -15.66 14.90
N LEU A 50 -17.77 -14.36 15.13
CA LEU A 50 -16.79 -13.31 14.96
C LEU A 50 -15.66 -13.42 16.00
N GLY A 51 -15.99 -13.72 17.26
CA GLY A 51 -14.97 -13.95 18.29
C GLY A 51 -14.09 -15.15 18.00
N GLY A 52 -14.65 -16.25 17.49
CA GLY A 52 -13.89 -17.41 17.03
C GLY A 52 -12.99 -17.10 15.85
N TRP A 53 -13.48 -16.32 14.87
CA TRP A 53 -12.72 -15.87 13.71
C TRP A 53 -11.55 -14.98 14.10
N GLU A 54 -11.79 -14.02 14.98
CA GLU A 54 -10.77 -13.15 15.56
C GLU A 54 -9.70 -13.95 16.31
N ALA A 55 -10.12 -14.86 17.20
CA ALA A 55 -9.22 -15.70 17.95
C ALA A 55 -8.35 -16.61 17.05
N TYR A 56 -8.92 -17.13 15.97
CA TYR A 56 -8.20 -17.93 14.98
C TYR A 56 -7.06 -17.12 14.33
N TRP A 57 -7.36 -15.90 13.84
CA TRP A 57 -6.34 -15.08 13.18
C TRP A 57 -5.28 -14.55 14.13
N ARG A 58 -5.66 -14.20 15.37
CA ARG A 58 -4.67 -13.85 16.41
C ARG A 58 -3.76 -15.03 16.74
N ALA A 59 -4.28 -16.22 16.86
CA ALA A 59 -3.48 -17.43 17.05
C ALA A 59 -2.56 -17.73 15.84
N TYR A 60 -2.95 -17.34 14.63
CA TYR A 60 -2.12 -17.42 13.44
C TYR A 60 -0.99 -16.38 13.43
N GLY A 61 -1.05 -15.37 14.29
CA GLY A 61 -0.03 -14.32 14.45
C GLY A 61 -0.44 -12.94 13.92
N VAL A 62 -1.69 -12.78 13.44
CA VAL A 62 -2.18 -11.50 12.94
C VAL A 62 -2.41 -10.55 14.12
N GLN A 63 -1.91 -9.34 14.02
CA GLN A 63 -2.19 -8.24 14.94
C GLN A 63 -3.07 -7.21 14.25
N PRO A 64 -3.95 -6.52 14.98
CA PRO A 64 -4.67 -5.37 14.44
C PRO A 64 -3.69 -4.35 13.87
N SER A 65 -3.94 -3.90 12.65
CA SER A 65 -3.12 -2.90 11.96
C SER A 65 -4.02 -2.00 11.12
N ILE A 66 -3.51 -0.82 10.75
CA ILE A 66 -4.29 0.10 9.92
C ILE A 66 -4.21 -0.37 8.46
N THR A 67 -5.37 -0.48 7.84
CA THR A 67 -5.47 -0.89 6.45
C THR A 67 -4.85 0.16 5.51
N ASN A 68 -3.79 -0.21 4.80
CA ASN A 68 -3.17 0.64 3.80
C ASN A 68 -4.06 0.79 2.55
N GLY A 69 -5.17 1.53 2.71
CA GLY A 69 -6.14 1.82 1.65
C GLY A 69 -5.87 3.14 0.92
N TYR A 70 -6.62 3.39 -0.15
CA TYR A 70 -6.56 4.66 -0.87
C TYR A 70 -6.94 5.87 0.00
N GLY A 71 -7.89 5.69 0.93
CA GLY A 71 -8.29 6.73 1.86
C GLY A 71 -7.17 7.12 2.83
N LEU A 72 -6.40 6.16 3.34
CA LEU A 72 -5.25 6.44 4.20
C LEU A 72 -4.15 7.20 3.43
N TRP A 73 -3.87 6.80 2.19
CA TRP A 73 -2.93 7.53 1.33
C TRP A 73 -3.39 8.97 1.07
N ALA A 74 -4.68 9.15 0.74
CA ALA A 74 -5.27 10.46 0.50
C ALA A 74 -5.22 11.37 1.73
N ILE A 75 -5.34 10.81 2.94
CA ILE A 75 -5.14 11.56 4.20
C ILE A 75 -3.72 12.12 4.25
N GLN A 76 -2.71 11.31 3.95
CA GLN A 76 -1.31 11.77 3.98
C GLN A 76 -1.02 12.79 2.87
N ARG A 77 -1.50 12.57 1.65
CA ARG A 77 -1.27 13.50 0.54
C ARG A 77 -1.86 14.89 0.83
N ARG A 78 -3.05 14.95 1.44
CA ARG A 78 -3.70 16.22 1.80
C ARG A 78 -3.00 17.01 2.90
N ARG A 79 -2.01 16.45 3.59
CA ARG A 79 -1.19 17.21 4.54
C ARG A 79 -0.43 18.34 3.85
N ILE A 80 -0.04 18.13 2.58
CA ILE A 80 0.60 19.17 1.75
C ILE A 80 -0.35 20.35 1.59
N ASP A 81 -1.61 20.10 1.20
CA ASP A 81 -2.63 21.14 1.03
C ASP A 81 -3.03 21.81 2.35
N ALA A 82 -2.84 21.09 3.47
CA ALA A 82 -3.15 21.56 4.82
C ALA A 82 -2.02 22.38 5.49
N GLY A 83 -0.97 22.73 4.75
CA GLY A 83 0.11 23.59 5.23
C GLY A 83 1.43 22.87 5.50
N GLU A 84 1.55 21.58 5.16
CA GLU A 84 2.81 20.83 5.28
C GLU A 84 3.55 20.71 3.92
N GLY A 85 3.37 21.66 3.02
CA GLY A 85 3.98 21.64 1.70
C GLY A 85 5.50 21.74 1.70
N ASP A 86 6.11 22.21 2.79
CA ASP A 86 7.55 22.28 3.02
C ASP A 86 8.15 20.98 3.62
N ALA A 87 7.34 19.96 3.88
CA ALA A 87 7.79 18.71 4.45
C ALA A 87 8.61 17.86 3.46
N THR A 88 9.36 16.91 4.01
CA THR A 88 9.92 15.82 3.22
C THR A 88 8.83 14.84 2.81
N VAL A 89 8.76 14.53 1.52
CA VAL A 89 7.85 13.51 0.96
C VAL A 89 8.65 12.29 0.53
N LEU A 90 8.19 11.11 0.91
CA LEU A 90 8.75 9.83 0.50
C LEU A 90 7.88 9.24 -0.62
N LEU A 91 8.44 9.10 -1.81
CA LEU A 91 7.85 8.41 -2.95
C LEU A 91 8.62 7.12 -3.22
N GLY A 92 7.95 6.11 -3.76
CA GLY A 92 8.58 4.84 -4.11
C GLY A 92 7.57 3.71 -4.16
N ALA A 93 8.07 2.51 -4.39
CA ALA A 93 7.33 1.28 -4.25
C ALA A 93 7.42 0.74 -2.80
N SER A 94 7.19 -0.57 -2.64
CA SER A 94 7.15 -1.21 -1.31
C SER A 94 8.44 -1.07 -0.50
N ARG A 95 9.62 -1.04 -1.11
CA ARG A 95 10.90 -0.90 -0.38
C ARG A 95 10.99 0.40 0.39
N VAL A 96 10.66 1.55 -0.22
CA VAL A 96 10.58 2.82 0.51
C VAL A 96 9.48 2.78 1.55
N PHE A 97 8.38 2.12 1.23
CA PHE A 97 7.22 2.04 2.09
C PHE A 97 7.45 1.20 3.34
N PHE A 98 8.20 0.08 3.24
CA PHE A 98 8.42 -0.85 4.36
C PHE A 98 9.73 -0.58 5.10
N ASP A 99 10.78 -0.18 4.38
CA ASP A 99 12.13 -0.14 4.95
C ASP A 99 12.51 1.22 5.52
N ILE A 100 11.79 2.31 5.16
CA ILE A 100 12.02 3.62 5.76
C ILE A 100 11.07 3.85 6.92
N GLN A 101 11.61 3.83 8.13
CA GLN A 101 10.84 3.95 9.37
C GLN A 101 10.69 5.42 9.81
N LEU A 102 9.46 5.95 9.72
CA LEU A 102 9.16 7.36 9.94
C LEU A 102 9.57 7.88 11.34
N PRO A 103 9.40 7.11 12.45
CA PRO A 103 9.85 7.55 13.77
C PRO A 103 11.37 7.72 13.87
N VAL A 104 12.13 6.89 13.13
CA VAL A 104 13.60 7.01 13.09
C VAL A 104 14.02 8.23 12.31
N TRP A 105 13.39 8.46 11.16
CA TRP A 105 13.60 9.67 10.35
C TRP A 105 13.32 10.94 11.15
N GLU A 106 12.17 11.00 11.81
CA GLU A 106 11.74 12.14 12.63
C GLU A 106 12.77 12.50 13.71
N ARG A 107 13.29 11.50 14.43
CA ARG A 107 14.31 11.73 15.46
C ARG A 107 15.60 12.36 14.93
N LEU A 108 15.97 12.05 13.68
CA LEU A 108 17.23 12.50 13.08
C LEU A 108 17.08 13.78 12.28
N ALA A 109 15.98 13.94 11.56
CA ALA A 109 15.71 15.09 10.72
C ALA A 109 14.85 16.17 11.41
N GLY A 110 14.38 15.92 12.64
CA GLY A 110 13.57 16.87 13.41
C GLY A 110 12.11 17.00 12.96
N ARG A 111 11.72 16.35 11.88
CA ARG A 111 10.34 16.34 11.37
C ARG A 111 9.99 15.02 10.71
N ARG A 112 8.75 14.57 10.97
CA ARG A 112 8.21 13.36 10.40
C ARG A 112 7.88 13.55 8.92
N PRO A 113 8.38 12.70 8.01
CA PRO A 113 8.11 12.83 6.59
C PRO A 113 6.68 12.41 6.24
N ILE A 114 6.20 12.81 5.07
CA ILE A 114 4.92 12.36 4.51
C ILE A 114 5.19 11.12 3.66
N GLN A 115 4.62 9.98 4.07
CA GLN A 115 4.78 8.70 3.37
C GLN A 115 3.75 8.55 2.25
N LEU A 116 4.19 8.67 1.01
CA LEU A 116 3.35 8.51 -0.18
C LEU A 116 3.80 7.33 -1.08
N ALA A 117 4.83 6.57 -0.69
CA ALA A 117 5.19 5.36 -1.41
C ALA A 117 4.06 4.32 -1.36
N ILE A 118 3.91 3.53 -2.43
CA ILE A 118 2.84 2.52 -2.56
C ILE A 118 3.44 1.23 -3.11
N GLU A 119 3.11 0.12 -2.49
CA GLU A 119 3.54 -1.21 -2.92
C GLU A 119 3.15 -1.50 -4.38
N GLY A 120 4.07 -2.15 -5.13
CA GLY A 120 3.85 -2.59 -6.51
C GLY A 120 3.46 -1.48 -7.49
N THR A 121 3.81 -0.22 -7.20
CA THR A 121 3.36 0.93 -8.00
C THR A 121 4.52 1.86 -8.27
N SER A 122 4.75 2.19 -9.55
CA SER A 122 5.75 3.19 -9.93
C SER A 122 5.44 4.53 -9.30
N PRO A 123 6.44 5.22 -8.70
CA PRO A 123 6.26 6.52 -8.07
C PRO A 123 6.06 7.67 -9.06
N LEU A 124 6.27 7.44 -10.35
CA LEU A 124 6.29 8.51 -11.35
C LEU A 124 4.99 9.33 -11.40
N PRO A 125 3.78 8.76 -11.41
CA PRO A 125 2.55 9.56 -11.38
C PRO A 125 2.44 10.46 -10.14
N PHE A 126 2.99 10.03 -9.00
CA PHE A 126 2.99 10.83 -7.77
C PHE A 126 4.06 11.93 -7.80
N LEU A 127 5.19 11.66 -8.47
CA LEU A 127 6.20 12.67 -8.72
C LEU A 127 5.68 13.76 -9.66
N GLU A 128 4.93 13.39 -10.70
CA GLU A 128 4.24 14.32 -11.60
C GLU A 128 3.17 15.13 -10.86
N ASP A 129 2.37 14.49 -10.00
CA ASP A 129 1.37 15.17 -9.15
C ASP A 129 2.03 16.24 -8.24
N LEU A 130 3.15 15.90 -7.59
CA LEU A 130 3.92 16.88 -6.80
C LEU A 130 4.55 17.98 -7.67
N ALA A 131 4.99 17.64 -8.89
CA ALA A 131 5.57 18.60 -9.81
C ALA A 131 4.55 19.65 -10.28
N ASP A 132 3.28 19.28 -10.37
CA ASP A 132 2.20 20.15 -10.77
C ASP A 132 1.49 20.84 -9.57
N ASP A 133 1.79 20.43 -8.33
CA ASP A 133 1.21 21.03 -7.12
C ASP A 133 1.99 22.27 -6.66
N PRO A 134 1.42 23.48 -6.76
CA PRO A 134 2.08 24.71 -6.34
C PRO A 134 2.28 24.81 -4.82
N HIS A 135 1.56 24.03 -4.01
CA HIS A 135 1.68 24.05 -2.56
C HIS A 135 2.90 23.24 -2.08
N PHE A 136 3.48 22.39 -2.93
CA PHE A 136 4.65 21.61 -2.56
C PHE A 136 5.94 22.39 -2.83
N SER A 137 6.72 22.63 -1.79
CA SER A 137 7.99 23.37 -1.80
C SER A 137 9.11 22.70 -1.00
N GLY A 138 8.86 21.48 -0.48
CA GLY A 138 9.75 20.78 0.43
C GLY A 138 10.87 20.00 -0.25
N GLN A 139 11.04 18.76 0.18
CA GLN A 139 12.05 17.84 -0.33
C GLN A 139 11.38 16.53 -0.71
N VAL A 140 11.83 15.87 -1.78
CA VAL A 140 11.29 14.58 -2.18
C VAL A 140 12.39 13.54 -2.32
N LEU A 141 12.21 12.40 -1.63
CA LEU A 141 13.00 11.19 -1.82
C LEU A 141 12.22 10.24 -2.71
N VAL A 142 12.80 9.87 -3.86
CA VAL A 142 12.15 9.02 -4.85
C VAL A 142 12.84 7.67 -4.90
N GLY A 143 12.18 6.65 -4.39
CA GLY A 143 12.69 5.28 -4.42
C GLY A 143 12.53 4.63 -5.79
N VAL A 144 13.61 4.04 -6.25
CA VAL A 144 13.68 3.29 -7.50
C VAL A 144 13.76 1.81 -7.18
N ALA A 145 12.66 1.08 -7.37
CA ALA A 145 12.64 -0.37 -7.51
C ALA A 145 12.62 -0.65 -9.02
N PRO A 146 13.69 -1.17 -9.61
CA PRO A 146 13.88 -1.15 -11.07
C PRO A 146 12.75 -1.77 -11.87
N ASP A 147 12.28 -2.92 -11.44
CA ASP A 147 11.21 -3.68 -12.09
C ASP A 147 9.87 -2.90 -12.12
N VAL A 148 9.57 -2.17 -11.05
CA VAL A 148 8.35 -1.38 -10.93
C VAL A 148 8.52 0.01 -11.57
N PHE A 149 9.68 0.65 -11.34
CA PHE A 149 9.93 2.01 -11.79
C PHE A 149 10.04 2.09 -13.32
N PHE A 150 10.91 1.27 -13.91
CA PHE A 150 11.22 1.37 -15.34
C PHE A 150 10.18 0.68 -16.24
N SER A 151 9.42 -0.29 -15.73
CA SER A 151 8.25 -0.82 -16.43
C SER A 151 7.04 0.11 -16.39
N GLY A 152 7.01 1.05 -15.44
CA GLY A 152 5.84 1.88 -15.20
C GLY A 152 4.67 1.11 -14.58
N TYR A 153 4.92 -0.03 -13.94
CA TYR A 153 3.88 -0.88 -13.36
C TYR A 153 3.05 -0.16 -12.30
N GLN A 154 1.73 -0.33 -12.34
CA GLN A 154 0.75 0.44 -11.55
C GLN A 154 -0.26 -0.49 -10.86
N TYR A 155 0.19 -1.31 -9.91
CA TYR A 155 -0.72 -2.18 -9.14
C TYR A 155 -1.82 -1.40 -8.42
N ARG A 156 -1.47 -0.26 -7.85
CA ARG A 156 -2.42 0.62 -7.13
C ARG A 156 -2.49 2.03 -7.71
N GLY A 157 -2.31 2.17 -9.03
CA GLY A 157 -2.30 3.46 -9.73
C GLY A 157 -3.59 4.29 -9.62
N GLY A 158 -4.71 3.69 -9.22
CA GLY A 158 -6.00 4.37 -9.06
C GLY A 158 -6.08 5.35 -7.87
N VAL A 159 -5.07 5.43 -7.01
CA VAL A 159 -5.13 6.21 -5.77
C VAL A 159 -5.26 7.72 -5.97
N LEU A 160 -4.61 8.29 -6.99
CA LEU A 160 -4.77 9.72 -7.35
C LEU A 160 -6.21 10.02 -7.79
N SER A 161 -6.74 9.19 -8.69
CA SER A 161 -8.14 9.32 -9.13
C SER A 161 -9.13 9.19 -7.95
N TYR A 162 -8.86 8.27 -7.02
CA TYR A 162 -9.66 8.13 -5.80
C TYR A 162 -9.61 9.41 -4.96
N MET A 163 -8.42 9.97 -4.70
CA MET A 163 -8.25 11.18 -3.90
C MET A 163 -9.06 12.36 -4.44
N HIS A 164 -9.09 12.53 -5.77
CA HIS A 164 -9.86 13.61 -6.42
C HIS A 164 -11.37 13.37 -6.39
N LYS A 165 -11.82 12.11 -6.35
CA LYS A 165 -13.24 11.73 -6.39
C LYS A 165 -13.81 11.36 -5.02
N GLU A 166 -12.98 11.31 -3.98
CA GLU A 166 -13.37 10.89 -2.65
C GLU A 166 -14.45 11.80 -2.06
N THR A 167 -15.55 11.18 -1.67
CA THR A 167 -16.69 11.89 -1.07
C THR A 167 -16.47 12.19 0.41
N PRO A 168 -17.18 13.17 1.00
CA PRO A 168 -17.13 13.43 2.44
C PRO A 168 -17.47 12.21 3.29
N SER A 169 -18.42 11.37 2.87
CA SER A 169 -18.79 10.14 3.58
C SER A 169 -17.65 9.11 3.60
N GLN A 170 -16.92 8.94 2.50
CA GLN A 170 -15.73 8.09 2.45
C GLN A 170 -14.64 8.58 3.39
N ARG A 171 -14.39 9.90 3.44
CA ARG A 171 -13.41 10.52 4.37
C ARG A 171 -13.77 10.28 5.84
N ILE A 172 -15.04 10.44 6.19
CA ILE A 172 -15.52 10.18 7.54
C ILE A 172 -15.43 8.69 7.85
N GLY A 173 -15.90 7.82 6.94
CA GLY A 173 -15.84 6.38 7.08
C GLY A 173 -14.41 5.88 7.33
N GLN A 174 -13.43 6.34 6.54
CA GLN A 174 -12.01 6.00 6.74
C GLN A 174 -11.52 6.39 8.15
N ARG A 175 -11.82 7.61 8.60
CA ARG A 175 -11.40 8.07 9.92
C ARG A 175 -12.08 7.32 11.07
N LEU A 176 -13.33 6.94 10.90
CA LEU A 176 -14.06 6.14 11.89
C LEU A 176 -13.50 4.72 11.95
N SER A 177 -13.27 4.08 10.80
CA SER A 177 -12.64 2.76 10.71
C SER A 177 -11.31 2.72 11.43
N MET A 178 -10.41 3.64 11.09
CA MET A 178 -9.08 3.77 11.71
C MET A 178 -9.10 3.99 13.22
N ARG A 179 -10.17 4.56 13.77
CA ARG A 179 -10.28 4.84 15.22
C ARG A 179 -11.03 3.78 16.00
N LEU A 180 -12.03 3.16 15.39
CA LEU A 180 -13.02 2.36 16.11
C LEU A 180 -13.00 0.87 15.75
N ILE A 181 -12.37 0.48 14.62
CA ILE A 181 -12.40 -0.89 14.12
C ILE A 181 -10.97 -1.44 13.96
N GLU A 182 -10.22 -0.87 13.05
CA GLU A 182 -8.91 -1.39 12.63
C GLU A 182 -7.90 -1.60 13.77
N PRO A 183 -7.80 -0.75 14.81
CA PRO A 183 -6.88 -0.96 15.93
C PRO A 183 -7.27 -2.10 16.88
N PHE A 184 -8.51 -2.60 16.77
CA PHE A 184 -9.06 -3.56 17.74
C PHE A 184 -9.34 -4.93 17.14
N VAL A 185 -9.44 -5.05 15.82
CA VAL A 185 -9.93 -6.23 15.12
C VAL A 185 -8.90 -6.72 14.12
N ALA A 186 -8.33 -7.91 14.36
CA ALA A 186 -7.29 -8.48 13.52
C ALA A 186 -7.84 -9.00 12.18
N PHE A 187 -9.06 -9.56 12.16
CA PHE A 187 -9.68 -10.06 10.93
C PHE A 187 -10.19 -8.96 9.98
N ASP A 188 -10.19 -7.70 10.41
CA ASP A 188 -10.51 -6.56 9.55
C ASP A 188 -9.39 -6.28 8.54
N ASP A 189 -8.19 -6.81 8.78
CA ASP A 189 -7.12 -6.78 7.81
C ASP A 189 -7.58 -7.41 6.49
N ARG A 190 -7.40 -6.67 5.41
CA ARG A 190 -7.90 -7.03 4.08
C ARG A 190 -7.45 -8.43 3.63
N ASP A 191 -6.26 -8.86 4.04
CA ASP A 191 -5.72 -10.17 3.67
C ASP A 191 -6.44 -11.33 4.36
N PHE A 192 -7.09 -11.07 5.51
CA PHE A 192 -7.76 -12.06 6.33
C PHE A 192 -9.28 -11.86 6.41
N ALA A 193 -9.81 -10.86 5.74
CA ALA A 193 -11.25 -10.70 5.58
C ALA A 193 -11.85 -11.98 4.93
N LEU A 194 -13.04 -12.38 5.38
CA LEU A 194 -13.66 -13.63 4.95
C LEU A 194 -13.78 -13.74 3.42
N GLU A 195 -14.13 -12.65 2.74
CA GLU A 195 -14.19 -12.59 1.28
C GLU A 195 -12.85 -12.93 0.64
N THR A 196 -11.76 -12.32 1.11
CA THR A 196 -10.40 -12.56 0.61
C THR A 196 -9.97 -14.00 0.86
N VAL A 197 -10.23 -14.52 2.07
CA VAL A 197 -9.90 -15.92 2.42
C VAL A 197 -10.66 -16.90 1.54
N LEU A 198 -11.95 -16.66 1.28
CA LEU A 198 -12.74 -17.49 0.37
C LEU A 198 -12.26 -17.38 -1.08
N ALA A 199 -11.94 -16.19 -1.55
CA ALA A 199 -11.43 -15.97 -2.91
C ALA A 199 -10.10 -16.71 -3.16
N ARG A 200 -9.26 -16.83 -2.13
CA ARG A 200 -7.93 -17.47 -2.20
C ARG A 200 -7.94 -18.99 -1.97
N GLN A 201 -9.10 -19.61 -1.79
CA GLN A 201 -9.16 -21.06 -1.70
C GLN A 201 -8.77 -21.70 -3.04
N PRO A 202 -8.21 -22.93 -3.04
CA PRO A 202 -7.83 -23.63 -4.26
C PRO A 202 -9.08 -24.15 -5.01
N TRP A 203 -9.86 -23.20 -5.52
CA TRP A 203 -11.01 -23.53 -6.38
C TRP A 203 -10.53 -24.14 -7.69
N PRO A 204 -11.33 -25.00 -8.33
CA PRO A 204 -10.97 -25.55 -9.63
C PRO A 204 -10.65 -24.45 -10.64
N VAL A 205 -9.43 -24.45 -11.16
CA VAL A 205 -8.96 -23.47 -12.13
C VAL A 205 -9.55 -23.77 -13.49
N ARG A 206 -10.08 -22.76 -14.17
CA ARG A 206 -10.54 -22.91 -15.55
C ARG A 206 -9.34 -23.09 -16.47
N PRO A 207 -9.38 -24.04 -17.45
CA PRO A 207 -8.32 -24.19 -18.43
C PRO A 207 -7.98 -22.86 -19.12
N GLY A 208 -6.70 -22.57 -19.28
CA GLY A 208 -6.21 -21.34 -19.93
C GLY A 208 -6.24 -20.07 -19.04
N LYS A 209 -6.59 -20.18 -17.77
CA LYS A 209 -6.43 -19.07 -16.81
C LYS A 209 -5.20 -19.30 -15.96
N ARG A 210 -4.32 -18.30 -15.94
CA ARG A 210 -3.18 -18.27 -15.03
C ARG A 210 -3.69 -18.10 -13.61
N TRP A 211 -3.27 -18.98 -12.72
CA TRP A 211 -3.55 -18.85 -11.29
C TRP A 211 -2.36 -18.18 -10.65
N PHE A 212 -2.57 -17.04 -10.03
CA PHE A 212 -1.55 -16.41 -9.19
C PHE A 212 -1.77 -16.85 -7.74
N THR A 213 -0.70 -17.32 -7.11
CA THR A 213 -0.70 -17.46 -5.66
C THR A 213 -0.76 -16.07 -5.08
N ASP A 214 -1.93 -15.65 -4.63
CA ASP A 214 -2.09 -14.33 -4.04
C ASP A 214 -1.14 -14.16 -2.87
N VAL A 215 -0.40 -13.05 -2.89
CA VAL A 215 0.40 -12.62 -1.74
C VAL A 215 -0.56 -12.39 -0.60
N ARG A 216 -0.32 -13.09 0.48
CA ARG A 216 -0.97 -12.82 1.74
C ARG A 216 -0.25 -11.64 2.40
N LYS A 217 -0.66 -11.27 3.58
CA LYS A 217 -0.09 -10.16 4.33
C LYS A 217 1.45 -10.17 4.33
N LEU A 218 2.05 -9.09 3.88
CA LEU A 218 3.50 -8.89 3.96
C LEU A 218 3.88 -7.82 4.99
N ALA A 219 2.97 -6.91 5.35
CA ALA A 219 3.32 -5.76 6.16
C ALA A 219 2.24 -5.36 7.15
N ASP A 220 2.64 -4.65 8.19
CA ASP A 220 1.79 -3.96 9.14
C ASP A 220 1.98 -2.45 8.99
N SER A 221 0.86 -1.71 8.96
CA SER A 221 0.85 -0.25 8.80
C SER A 221 0.24 0.47 9.99
N GLU A 222 0.77 1.65 10.28
CA GLU A 222 0.25 2.59 11.26
C GLU A 222 -0.58 3.70 10.58
N SER A 223 -1.27 4.51 11.36
CA SER A 223 -2.21 5.54 10.87
C SER A 223 -1.57 6.65 10.03
N ASP A 224 -0.28 6.86 10.15
CA ASP A 224 0.52 7.80 9.37
C ASP A 224 1.27 7.14 8.20
N ARG A 225 0.94 5.85 7.94
CA ARG A 225 1.60 4.99 6.97
C ARG A 225 3.05 4.65 7.30
N ASN A 226 3.48 4.74 8.59
CA ASN A 226 4.66 4.01 9.00
C ASN A 226 4.38 2.52 8.83
N THR A 227 5.15 1.87 7.99
CA THR A 227 4.89 0.47 7.59
C THR A 227 6.17 -0.33 7.73
N HIS A 228 6.04 -1.58 8.14
CA HIS A 228 7.17 -2.48 8.25
C HIS A 228 6.76 -3.90 7.84
N LEU A 229 7.75 -4.69 7.45
CA LEU A 229 7.54 -6.09 7.11
C LEU A 229 6.92 -6.84 8.30
N TRP A 230 5.88 -7.64 8.02
CA TRP A 230 5.26 -8.49 9.03
C TRP A 230 6.27 -9.54 9.55
N SER A 231 6.41 -9.63 10.86
CA SER A 231 7.44 -10.50 11.49
C SER A 231 7.33 -11.96 11.05
N LYS A 232 6.13 -12.45 10.76
CA LYS A 232 5.91 -13.82 10.28
C LYS A 232 6.70 -14.13 9.00
N VAL A 233 6.96 -13.16 8.14
CA VAL A 233 7.79 -13.36 6.93
C VAL A 233 9.24 -13.69 7.32
N ALA A 234 9.74 -13.08 8.40
CA ALA A 234 11.09 -13.35 8.91
C ALA A 234 11.16 -14.61 9.76
N ASP A 235 10.14 -14.87 10.57
CA ASP A 235 10.17 -15.88 11.64
C ASP A 235 9.69 -17.26 11.16
N ASP A 236 8.75 -17.31 10.19
CA ASP A 236 8.17 -18.55 9.67
C ASP A 236 8.80 -18.92 8.31
N PRO A 237 9.63 -19.97 8.25
CA PRO A 237 10.28 -20.38 6.99
C PRO A 237 9.30 -20.75 5.87
N VAL A 238 8.13 -21.32 6.21
CA VAL A 238 7.12 -21.71 5.22
C VAL A 238 6.47 -20.47 4.63
N TYR A 239 6.13 -19.51 5.48
CA TYR A 239 5.54 -18.24 5.04
C TYR A 239 6.53 -17.42 4.20
N ARG A 240 7.79 -17.36 4.62
CA ARG A 240 8.87 -16.72 3.88
C ARG A 240 9.06 -17.31 2.48
N GLU A 241 9.08 -18.65 2.38
CA GLU A 241 9.24 -19.31 1.09
C GLU A 241 8.04 -19.09 0.17
N MET A 242 6.83 -19.01 0.73
CA MET A 242 5.64 -18.59 -0.02
C MET A 242 5.83 -17.19 -0.61
N ALA A 243 6.31 -16.22 0.17
CA ALA A 243 6.58 -14.86 -0.32
C ALA A 243 7.64 -14.85 -1.43
N ARG A 244 8.72 -15.64 -1.28
CA ARG A 244 9.76 -15.79 -2.32
C ARG A 244 9.22 -16.40 -3.60
N ASN A 245 8.34 -17.38 -3.51
CA ASN A 245 7.77 -18.01 -4.68
C ASN A 245 6.94 -17.04 -5.53
N ILE A 246 6.29 -16.07 -4.89
CA ILE A 246 5.57 -15.01 -5.61
C ILE A 246 6.53 -14.18 -6.47
N TRP A 247 7.69 -13.83 -5.92
CA TRP A 247 8.70 -13.12 -6.69
C TRP A 247 9.23 -13.97 -7.85
N ARG A 248 9.51 -15.25 -7.60
CA ARG A 248 9.94 -16.18 -8.66
C ARG A 248 8.94 -16.33 -9.80
N GLU A 249 7.63 -16.34 -9.49
CA GLU A 249 6.59 -16.36 -10.52
C GLU A 249 6.70 -15.14 -11.46
N GLY A 250 7.02 -13.96 -10.91
CA GLY A 250 7.26 -12.74 -11.68
C GLY A 250 8.59 -12.73 -12.45
N PHE A 251 9.56 -13.62 -12.13
CA PHE A 251 10.85 -13.70 -12.82
C PHE A 251 10.84 -14.62 -14.04
N VAL A 252 9.80 -15.43 -14.19
CA VAL A 252 9.64 -16.35 -15.31
C VAL A 252 8.96 -15.62 -16.47
N PRO A 253 9.61 -15.55 -17.65
CA PRO A 253 8.99 -14.94 -18.82
C PRO A 253 7.65 -15.58 -19.18
N SER A 254 6.71 -14.79 -19.62
CA SER A 254 5.38 -15.23 -20.07
C SER A 254 5.02 -14.60 -21.42
N ASP A 255 4.05 -15.19 -22.11
CA ASP A 255 3.52 -14.65 -23.37
C ASP A 255 2.79 -13.29 -23.18
N GLU A 256 2.51 -12.93 -21.94
CA GLU A 256 1.86 -11.65 -21.58
C GLU A 256 2.89 -10.55 -21.29
N ASP A 257 4.19 -10.88 -21.23
CA ASP A 257 5.25 -9.90 -20.99
C ASP A 257 5.47 -9.04 -22.23
N PRO A 258 5.85 -7.76 -22.04
CA PRO A 258 6.16 -6.89 -23.17
C PRO A 258 7.35 -7.41 -23.98
N THR A 259 7.31 -7.19 -25.29
CA THR A 259 8.46 -7.45 -26.16
C THR A 259 9.67 -6.61 -25.72
N PRO A 260 10.91 -7.01 -26.07
CA PRO A 260 12.09 -6.21 -25.75
C PRO A 260 12.02 -4.76 -26.24
N GLU A 261 11.39 -4.50 -27.37
CA GLU A 261 11.19 -3.17 -27.94
C GLU A 261 10.18 -2.35 -27.10
N GLU A 262 9.09 -2.98 -26.68
CA GLU A 262 8.09 -2.35 -25.82
C GLU A 262 8.66 -2.06 -24.43
N ALA A 263 9.43 -2.99 -23.86
CA ALA A 263 10.11 -2.79 -22.57
C ALA A 263 11.13 -1.64 -22.66
N ALA A 264 11.96 -1.58 -23.70
CA ALA A 264 12.92 -0.49 -23.90
C ALA A 264 12.22 0.87 -24.10
N LYS A 265 11.09 0.89 -24.81
CA LYS A 265 10.26 2.08 -24.97
C LYS A 265 9.68 2.55 -23.63
N ALA A 266 9.16 1.63 -22.83
CA ALA A 266 8.63 1.94 -21.50
C ALA A 266 9.72 2.51 -20.58
N GLU A 267 10.92 1.89 -20.54
CA GLU A 267 12.06 2.40 -19.78
C GLU A 267 12.41 3.85 -20.20
N HIS A 268 12.52 4.09 -21.49
CA HIS A 268 12.83 5.43 -22.00
C HIS A 268 11.75 6.44 -21.63
N GLU A 269 10.47 6.08 -21.79
CA GLU A 269 9.34 6.93 -21.43
C GLU A 269 9.34 7.28 -19.93
N GLN A 270 9.57 6.31 -19.03
CA GLN A 270 9.66 6.55 -17.60
C GLN A 270 10.80 7.53 -17.25
N ILE A 271 11.96 7.40 -17.90
CA ILE A 271 13.10 8.29 -17.69
C ILE A 271 12.78 9.72 -18.15
N GLU A 272 12.23 9.91 -19.36
CA GLU A 272 11.92 11.23 -19.90
C GLU A 272 10.83 11.94 -19.10
N ARG A 273 9.78 11.23 -18.71
CA ARG A 273 8.74 11.77 -17.83
C ARG A 273 9.31 12.15 -16.47
N SER A 274 10.20 11.34 -15.91
CA SER A 274 10.92 11.69 -14.67
C SER A 274 11.74 12.96 -14.84
N ALA A 275 12.47 13.12 -15.95
CA ALA A 275 13.25 14.31 -16.23
C ALA A 275 12.36 15.57 -16.31
N SER A 276 11.21 15.46 -16.97
CA SER A 276 10.23 16.56 -17.05
C SER A 276 9.68 16.95 -15.67
N ALA A 277 9.27 15.99 -14.85
CA ALA A 277 8.74 16.26 -13.52
C ALA A 277 9.81 16.84 -12.59
N VAL A 278 11.02 16.30 -12.62
CA VAL A 278 12.16 16.79 -11.82
C VAL A 278 12.52 18.22 -12.22
N ALA A 279 12.57 18.55 -13.52
CA ALA A 279 12.85 19.89 -13.98
C ALA A 279 11.86 20.93 -13.42
N LYS A 280 10.57 20.61 -13.40
CA LYS A 280 9.54 21.47 -12.78
C LYS A 280 9.77 21.68 -11.29
N LEU A 281 10.13 20.62 -10.56
CA LEU A 281 10.42 20.69 -9.13
C LEU A 281 11.65 21.51 -8.83
N LEU A 282 12.76 21.26 -9.52
CA LEU A 282 14.02 21.98 -9.36
C LEU A 282 13.87 23.47 -9.70
N ALA A 283 13.09 23.83 -10.72
CA ALA A 283 12.78 25.22 -11.09
C ALA A 283 12.07 25.97 -9.95
N ARG A 284 11.39 25.28 -9.05
CA ARG A 284 10.74 25.85 -7.85
C ARG A 284 11.61 25.78 -6.59
N GLY A 285 12.85 25.29 -6.70
CA GLY A 285 13.77 25.13 -5.58
C GLY A 285 13.52 23.89 -4.71
N VAL A 286 12.65 22.97 -5.16
CA VAL A 286 12.41 21.70 -4.48
C VAL A 286 13.65 20.82 -4.63
N LYS A 287 14.10 20.20 -3.53
CA LYS A 287 15.20 19.25 -3.55
C LYS A 287 14.67 17.87 -3.91
N VAL A 288 15.18 17.27 -4.98
CA VAL A 288 14.86 15.92 -5.43
C VAL A 288 16.07 15.02 -5.23
N LEU A 289 15.87 13.85 -4.61
CA LEU A 289 16.90 12.85 -4.42
C LEU A 289 16.34 11.47 -4.79
N PHE A 290 17.01 10.79 -5.69
CA PHE A 290 16.68 9.39 -6.00
C PHE A 290 17.39 8.44 -5.06
N ILE A 291 16.74 7.32 -4.74
CA ILE A 291 17.35 6.22 -3.99
C ILE A 291 17.06 4.87 -4.63
N ARG A 292 18.12 4.13 -4.93
CA ARG A 292 18.04 2.72 -5.22
C ARG A 292 18.15 1.96 -3.90
N MET A 293 16.99 1.50 -3.39
CA MET A 293 16.91 0.70 -2.17
C MET A 293 17.52 -0.70 -2.40
N PRO A 294 18.10 -1.34 -1.38
CA PRO A 294 18.69 -2.66 -1.55
C PRO A 294 17.64 -3.74 -1.85
N SER A 295 18.11 -4.76 -2.53
CA SER A 295 17.51 -6.07 -2.68
C SER A 295 18.60 -7.13 -2.55
N THR A 296 18.25 -8.39 -2.40
CA THR A 296 19.21 -9.49 -2.23
C THR A 296 18.80 -10.74 -3.02
N GLY A 297 19.63 -11.76 -2.98
CA GLY A 297 19.29 -13.08 -3.52
C GLY A 297 18.85 -13.10 -4.98
N GLU A 298 17.85 -13.92 -5.25
CA GLU A 298 17.31 -14.11 -6.61
C GLU A 298 16.65 -12.83 -7.16
N TYR A 299 16.09 -11.99 -6.29
CA TYR A 299 15.49 -10.72 -6.70
C TYR A 299 16.55 -9.75 -7.26
N LEU A 300 17.66 -9.56 -6.54
CA LEU A 300 18.76 -8.71 -7.02
C LEU A 300 19.36 -9.24 -8.32
N ALA A 301 19.53 -10.57 -8.42
CA ALA A 301 20.03 -11.20 -9.64
C ALA A 301 19.09 -10.96 -10.85
N TYR A 302 17.78 -11.03 -10.63
CA TYR A 302 16.78 -10.71 -11.64
C TYR A 302 16.87 -9.23 -12.07
N GLU A 303 16.86 -8.30 -11.12
CA GLU A 303 16.93 -6.87 -11.41
C GLU A 303 18.20 -6.49 -12.18
N ASN A 304 19.36 -6.98 -11.77
CA ASN A 304 20.62 -6.68 -12.43
C ASN A 304 20.67 -7.23 -13.87
N ARG A 305 20.00 -8.34 -14.14
CA ARG A 305 19.92 -8.93 -15.47
C ARG A 305 18.96 -8.16 -16.38
N VAL A 306 17.76 -7.81 -15.87
CA VAL A 306 16.68 -7.23 -16.68
C VAL A 306 16.81 -5.72 -16.78
N PHE A 307 17.26 -5.07 -15.71
CA PHE A 307 17.38 -3.61 -15.57
C PHE A 307 18.83 -3.22 -15.23
N PRO A 308 19.82 -3.46 -16.14
CA PRO A 308 21.22 -3.14 -15.88
C PRO A 308 21.41 -1.66 -15.50
N ARG A 309 22.19 -1.42 -14.45
CA ARG A 309 22.41 -0.09 -13.86
C ARG A 309 22.74 0.99 -14.89
N ALA A 310 23.67 0.72 -15.81
CA ALA A 310 24.10 1.69 -16.81
C ALA A 310 22.97 2.13 -17.77
N ARG A 311 22.03 1.24 -18.08
CA ARG A 311 20.90 1.54 -18.97
C ARG A 311 19.74 2.22 -18.24
N THR A 312 19.61 2.01 -16.95
CA THR A 312 18.47 2.43 -16.16
C THR A 312 18.84 3.53 -15.15
N TRP A 313 19.47 3.17 -14.04
CA TRP A 313 19.79 4.09 -12.94
C TRP A 313 20.72 5.23 -13.38
N ASP A 314 21.85 4.90 -14.02
CA ASP A 314 22.82 5.92 -14.39
C ASP A 314 22.23 6.88 -15.45
N LEU A 315 21.45 6.35 -16.39
CA LEU A 315 20.74 7.16 -17.38
C LEU A 315 19.65 8.03 -16.74
N LEU A 316 18.90 7.51 -15.77
CA LEU A 316 17.90 8.30 -15.03
C LEU A 316 18.55 9.53 -14.37
N LEU A 317 19.67 9.34 -13.66
CA LEU A 317 20.35 10.45 -13.01
C LEU A 317 20.92 11.45 -14.03
N ALA A 318 21.53 10.94 -15.12
CA ALA A 318 22.06 11.80 -16.18
C ALA A 318 20.96 12.64 -16.85
N ARG A 319 19.78 12.08 -17.07
CA ARG A 319 18.65 12.76 -17.74
C ARG A 319 17.91 13.73 -16.83
N THR A 320 17.77 13.39 -15.56
CA THR A 320 17.08 14.24 -14.57
C THR A 320 17.95 15.35 -14.01
N GLY A 321 19.28 15.16 -14.00
CA GLY A 321 20.22 16.04 -13.30
C GLY A 321 20.07 16.04 -11.78
N ALA A 322 19.21 15.20 -11.22
CA ALA A 322 19.05 15.08 -9.78
C ALA A 322 20.09 14.11 -9.20
N PRO A 323 20.57 14.33 -7.97
CA PRO A 323 21.46 13.40 -7.29
C PRO A 323 20.75 12.10 -6.93
N GLY A 324 21.55 11.06 -6.68
CA GLY A 324 21.03 9.75 -6.29
C GLY A 324 21.94 8.98 -5.36
N ILE A 325 21.35 8.13 -4.53
CA ILE A 325 22.03 7.17 -3.66
C ILE A 325 21.74 5.76 -4.21
N HIS A 326 22.75 5.08 -4.73
CA HIS A 326 22.67 3.67 -5.05
C HIS A 326 23.24 2.89 -3.87
N PHE A 327 22.48 1.92 -3.32
CA PHE A 327 22.91 1.22 -2.11
C PHE A 327 24.29 0.53 -2.26
N GLU A 328 24.66 0.10 -3.46
CA GLU A 328 25.96 -0.54 -3.72
C GLU A 328 27.14 0.44 -3.62
N ASP A 329 26.92 1.74 -3.80
CA ASP A 329 27.96 2.78 -3.75
C ASP A 329 28.28 3.19 -2.31
N TYR A 330 27.46 2.79 -1.34
CA TYR A 330 27.58 3.13 0.08
C TYR A 330 27.78 1.87 0.92
N PRO A 331 28.99 1.55 1.38
CA PRO A 331 29.23 0.37 2.23
C PRO A 331 28.27 0.28 3.42
N GLU A 332 27.83 1.42 3.96
CA GLU A 332 26.91 1.51 5.09
C GLU A 332 25.46 1.10 4.74
N LEU A 333 25.09 1.07 3.46
CA LEU A 333 23.77 0.69 2.99
C LEU A 333 23.72 -0.72 2.38
N ARG A 334 24.86 -1.38 2.25
CA ARG A 334 24.96 -2.71 1.63
C ARG A 334 24.53 -3.82 2.57
N PRO A 335 23.53 -4.66 2.21
CA PRO A 335 23.08 -5.77 3.07
C PRO A 335 24.18 -6.78 3.40
N ASP A 336 25.05 -7.10 2.45
CA ASP A 336 26.14 -8.04 2.62
C ASP A 336 27.23 -7.56 3.59
N LEU A 337 27.45 -6.24 3.69
CA LEU A 337 28.44 -5.66 4.60
C LEU A 337 27.86 -5.32 5.98
N GLN A 338 26.59 -4.95 6.05
CA GLN A 338 25.94 -4.49 7.27
C GLN A 338 25.02 -5.54 7.91
N ALA A 339 24.93 -6.72 7.32
CA ALA A 339 24.06 -7.82 7.74
C ALA A 339 22.58 -7.38 7.89
N TYR A 340 22.12 -6.53 6.97
CA TYR A 340 20.67 -6.25 6.87
C TYR A 340 19.96 -7.49 6.33
N TYR A 341 18.97 -7.96 7.07
CA TYR A 341 18.23 -9.16 6.70
C TYR A 341 16.97 -8.81 5.91
N LEU A 342 16.94 -9.26 4.66
CA LEU A 342 15.79 -9.20 3.74
C LEU A 342 15.25 -10.63 3.56
N PRO A 343 14.28 -11.07 4.39
CA PRO A 343 13.85 -12.47 4.43
C PRO A 343 13.39 -13.01 3.09
N GLU A 344 12.66 -12.20 2.34
CA GLU A 344 12.10 -12.54 1.04
C GLU A 344 12.78 -11.75 -0.11
N TRP A 345 14.03 -11.30 0.11
CA TRP A 345 14.93 -10.62 -0.84
C TRP A 345 14.61 -9.17 -1.18
N SER A 346 13.43 -8.68 -0.85
CA SER A 346 12.99 -7.33 -1.26
C SER A 346 12.83 -6.36 -0.09
N HIS A 347 12.43 -6.82 1.09
CA HIS A 347 12.13 -5.95 2.22
C HIS A 347 12.89 -6.37 3.47
N MET A 348 13.28 -5.37 4.27
CA MET A 348 14.00 -5.57 5.53
C MET A 348 13.07 -5.98 6.66
N THR A 349 13.60 -6.70 7.66
CA THR A 349 12.92 -6.79 8.94
C THR A 349 12.72 -5.40 9.54
N ARG A 350 11.74 -5.23 10.44
CA ARG A 350 11.52 -3.93 11.11
C ARG A 350 12.78 -3.39 11.75
N ALA A 351 13.50 -4.22 12.50
CA ALA A 351 14.73 -3.82 13.19
C ALA A 351 15.81 -3.36 12.21
N ASP A 352 15.96 -4.04 11.08
CA ASP A 352 16.92 -3.65 10.05
C ASP A 352 16.50 -2.43 9.28
N GLY A 353 15.20 -2.25 9.01
CA GLY A 353 14.64 -1.03 8.45
C GLY A 353 14.89 0.19 9.34
N GLU A 354 14.78 0.03 10.67
CA GLU A 354 15.13 1.09 11.63
C GLU A 354 16.63 1.45 11.58
N ARG A 355 17.52 0.44 11.53
CA ARG A 355 18.97 0.62 11.39
C ARG A 355 19.32 1.29 10.06
N PHE A 356 18.77 0.78 8.96
CA PHE A 356 18.95 1.30 7.61
C PHE A 356 18.49 2.75 7.51
N THR A 357 17.28 3.07 8.00
CA THR A 357 16.75 4.44 8.02
C THR A 357 17.68 5.38 8.78
N ALA A 358 18.24 4.94 9.91
CA ALA A 358 19.13 5.77 10.70
C ALA A 358 20.43 6.11 9.94
N VAL A 359 20.97 5.17 9.20
CA VAL A 359 22.17 5.37 8.36
C VAL A 359 21.84 6.23 7.15
N LEU A 360 20.79 5.88 6.41
CA LEU A 360 20.34 6.60 5.23
C LEU A 360 20.05 8.09 5.54
N CYS A 361 19.30 8.35 6.60
CA CYS A 361 18.96 9.73 6.99
C CYS A 361 20.23 10.55 7.28
N LYS A 362 21.24 9.98 7.95
CA LYS A 362 22.51 10.65 8.20
C LYS A 362 23.28 10.96 6.91
N ILE A 363 23.30 10.04 5.95
CA ILE A 363 23.90 10.25 4.63
C ILE A 363 23.17 11.41 3.91
N ILE A 364 21.85 11.36 3.87
CA ILE A 364 21.03 12.39 3.19
C ILE A 364 21.26 13.77 3.80
N LEU A 365 21.25 13.89 5.12
CA LEU A 365 21.46 15.17 5.81
C LEU A 365 22.88 15.67 5.65
N ARG A 366 23.88 14.79 5.66
CA ARG A 366 25.29 15.16 5.50
C ARG A 366 25.62 15.62 4.09
N ASP A 367 25.18 14.85 3.07
CA ASP A 367 25.73 14.96 1.71
C ASP A 367 24.79 15.69 0.73
N PHE A 368 23.47 15.76 1.01
CA PHE A 368 22.50 16.25 0.03
C PHE A 368 21.64 17.41 0.52
N TRP A 369 21.06 17.31 1.70
CA TRP A 369 20.05 18.26 2.14
C TRP A 369 20.54 19.27 3.18
N GLY A 370 21.59 18.93 3.90
CA GLY A 370 22.06 19.70 5.06
C GLY A 370 21.15 19.51 6.28
N PRO A 371 21.53 20.04 7.45
CA PRO A 371 20.67 20.02 8.63
C PRO A 371 19.40 20.82 8.35
N ASN A 372 18.26 20.33 8.78
CA ASN A 372 16.97 20.99 8.59
C ASN A 372 16.95 22.31 9.39
N PRO A 373 16.84 23.49 8.75
CA PRO A 373 16.88 24.77 9.44
C PRO A 373 15.70 25.03 10.40
N SER A 374 14.62 24.25 10.28
CA SER A 374 13.42 24.34 11.16
C SER A 374 13.46 23.45 12.39
N GLY A 375 14.54 22.69 12.60
CA GLY A 375 14.73 21.88 13.80
C GLY A 375 15.25 22.71 14.98
N THR A 376 14.43 23.54 15.60
CA THR A 376 14.65 23.90 17.00
C THR A 376 14.62 22.59 17.78
N ALA A 377 15.77 22.22 18.34
CA ALA A 377 15.89 21.06 19.21
C ALA A 377 14.74 21.06 20.22
N ALA A 378 13.93 20.02 20.21
CA ALA A 378 12.95 19.81 21.26
C ALA A 378 13.69 19.82 22.59
N ALA A 379 13.37 20.78 23.44
CA ALA A 379 13.94 20.87 24.79
C ALA A 379 13.70 19.53 25.49
N PRO A 380 14.69 19.00 26.23
CA PRO A 380 14.50 17.77 26.99
C PRO A 380 13.34 17.98 27.98
N PRO A 381 12.54 16.96 28.26
CA PRO A 381 11.44 17.09 29.23
C PRO A 381 12.01 17.52 30.57
N SER A 382 11.47 18.62 31.09
CA SER A 382 11.83 19.10 32.41
C SER A 382 11.47 18.06 33.45
N THR A 383 12.46 17.42 34.04
CA THR A 383 12.31 16.61 35.25
C THR A 383 12.02 17.56 36.41
N THR A 384 10.76 17.70 36.75
CA THR A 384 10.37 18.28 38.04
C THR A 384 10.30 17.12 39.05
N PRO A 385 11.04 17.17 40.15
CA PRO A 385 10.92 16.16 41.20
C PRO A 385 9.74 16.49 42.09
N GLN A 386 8.83 15.53 42.27
CA GLN A 386 8.06 15.35 43.47
C GLN A 386 7.96 13.86 43.82
#